data_b41e850656e0b461d9d9058c14f7045d
#
_entry.id   b41e850656e0b461d9d9058c14f7045d
#
_cell.length_a   1.000
_cell.length_b   1.000
_cell.length_c   1.000
_cell.angle_alpha   90.00
_cell.angle_beta   90.00
_cell.angle_gamma   90.00
#
_symmetry.space_group_name_H-M   'P 1'
#
loop_
_entity.id
_entity.type
_entity.pdbx_description
1 polymer ?
#
loop_
_entity_poly.entity_id
_entity_poly.type
_entity_poly.pdbx_seq_one_letter_code
_entity_poly.pdbx_strand_id
1 'polypeptide(L)'
;MSLVSIVIPCRNEVKYISNLLNSIRNSDYPQLLIEILVVDGMSNDGTRDLIINDFITNSNNIKLLDNIKQKTPFAFNLGIKSSQGEYVIILGARHVISKNYISQAIKTLKVNKEIGCLGGVVNNVFENKTSEIISLAMSSPFGIGFSNFRSIKKDSYVDSIGSPCFRMDIFNEIGYFDERLTRNQDDDFSFRIIKITYFIENIH
;
A
#
# COMPACT_ATOMS: atom_id res chain seq x y z
N MET A 1 12.44 10.52 -14.17
CA MET A 1 11.71 10.07 -12.99
C MET A 1 10.27 9.81 -13.43
N SER A 2 9.56 8.87 -12.81
CA SER A 2 8.22 8.45 -13.24
C SER A 2 7.16 8.96 -12.28
N LEU A 3 5.95 9.21 -12.77
CA LEU A 3 4.80 9.52 -11.92
C LEU A 3 4.39 8.28 -11.10
N VAL A 4 4.15 8.46 -9.82
CA VAL A 4 3.74 7.44 -8.86
C VAL A 4 2.40 7.78 -8.28
N SER A 5 1.43 6.89 -8.36
CA SER A 5 0.13 7.02 -7.70
C SER A 5 0.13 6.21 -6.40
N ILE A 6 -0.22 6.85 -5.29
CA ILE A 6 -0.35 6.22 -3.98
C ILE A 6 -1.82 6.09 -3.67
N VAL A 7 -2.31 4.85 -3.63
CA VAL A 7 -3.69 4.50 -3.31
C VAL A 7 -3.80 4.17 -1.82
N ILE A 8 -4.66 4.90 -1.12
CA ILE A 8 -4.85 4.76 0.33
C ILE A 8 -6.32 4.40 0.61
N PRO A 9 -6.67 3.11 0.76
CA PRO A 9 -7.97 2.72 1.25
C PRO A 9 -8.12 3.20 2.70
N CYS A 10 -9.18 3.92 2.98
CA CYS A 10 -9.38 4.57 4.27
C CYS A 10 -10.85 4.42 4.72
N ARG A 11 -11.07 4.14 6.00
CA ARG A 11 -12.39 4.25 6.62
C ARG A 11 -12.25 4.39 8.13
N ASN A 12 -12.68 5.52 8.67
CA ASN A 12 -12.62 5.84 10.10
C ASN A 12 -11.20 5.73 10.68
N GLU A 13 -10.28 6.48 10.09
CA GLU A 13 -8.86 6.46 10.44
C GLU A 13 -8.32 7.85 10.83
N VAL A 14 -9.18 8.69 11.44
CA VAL A 14 -8.83 10.08 11.83
C VAL A 14 -7.57 10.15 12.69
N LYS A 15 -7.28 9.14 13.51
CA LYS A 15 -6.10 9.10 14.40
C LYS A 15 -4.78 8.84 13.66
N TYR A 16 -4.83 8.22 12.49
CA TYR A 16 -3.63 7.67 11.84
C TYR A 16 -3.30 8.30 10.49
N ILE A 17 -4.32 8.69 9.73
CA ILE A 17 -4.17 9.13 8.34
C ILE A 17 -3.18 10.30 8.16
N SER A 18 -3.13 11.23 9.12
CA SER A 18 -2.18 12.35 9.08
C SER A 18 -0.73 11.88 9.12
N ASN A 19 -0.41 10.86 9.91
CA ASN A 19 0.95 10.32 10.01
C ASN A 19 1.41 9.74 8.68
N LEU A 20 0.53 8.97 8.00
CA LEU A 20 0.83 8.45 6.67
C LEU A 20 1.03 9.58 5.66
N LEU A 21 0.10 10.51 5.54
CA LEU A 21 0.18 11.60 4.56
C LEU A 21 1.44 12.47 4.78
N ASN A 22 1.79 12.74 6.04
CA ASN A 22 3.02 13.45 6.37
C ASN A 22 4.28 12.62 6.04
N SER A 23 4.27 11.31 6.24
CA SER A 23 5.41 10.46 5.86
C SER A 23 5.65 10.45 4.34
N ILE A 24 4.57 10.49 3.54
CA ILE A 24 4.64 10.61 2.08
C ILE A 24 5.20 11.97 1.67
N ARG A 25 4.74 13.06 2.29
CA ARG A 25 5.26 14.41 2.05
C ARG A 25 6.75 14.54 2.37
N ASN A 26 7.23 13.83 3.40
CA ASN A 26 8.61 13.83 3.84
C ASN A 26 9.51 12.85 3.09
N SER A 27 8.98 12.12 2.10
CA SER A 27 9.77 11.19 1.27
C SER A 27 10.80 11.94 0.43
N ASP A 28 11.86 11.25 0.02
CA ASP A 28 12.91 11.76 -0.85
C ASP A 28 12.53 11.76 -2.33
N TYR A 29 11.33 11.27 -2.67
CA TYR A 29 10.81 11.29 -4.02
C TYR A 29 10.18 12.67 -4.35
N PRO A 30 10.37 13.21 -5.57
CA PRO A 30 9.86 14.54 -5.91
C PRO A 30 8.34 14.61 -5.78
N GLN A 31 7.85 15.54 -4.97
CA GLN A 31 6.42 15.68 -4.66
C GLN A 31 5.55 15.96 -5.90
N LEU A 32 6.09 16.64 -6.91
CA LEU A 32 5.41 16.87 -8.20
C LEU A 32 5.20 15.60 -9.03
N LEU A 33 5.88 14.50 -8.66
CA LEU A 33 5.76 13.18 -9.29
C LEU A 33 5.02 12.18 -8.40
N ILE A 34 4.33 12.66 -7.37
CA ILE A 34 3.47 11.85 -6.50
C ILE A 34 2.02 12.33 -6.65
N GLU A 35 1.14 11.41 -6.97
CA GLU A 35 -0.31 11.56 -6.88
C GLU A 35 -0.80 10.73 -5.69
N ILE A 36 -1.65 11.28 -4.83
CA ILE A 36 -2.22 10.58 -3.68
C ILE A 36 -3.73 10.47 -3.86
N LEU A 37 -4.23 9.25 -3.86
CA LEU A 37 -5.64 8.93 -3.99
C LEU A 37 -6.14 8.29 -2.69
N VAL A 38 -6.75 9.09 -1.82
CA VAL A 38 -7.39 8.59 -0.62
C VAL A 38 -8.78 8.09 -1.01
N VAL A 39 -9.00 6.79 -0.88
CA VAL A 39 -10.25 6.12 -1.25
C VAL A 39 -11.04 5.83 0.00
N ASP A 40 -11.93 6.76 0.34
CA ASP A 40 -12.66 6.76 1.60
C ASP A 40 -13.94 5.92 1.55
N GLY A 41 -14.05 4.98 2.47
CA GLY A 41 -15.21 4.11 2.67
C GLY A 41 -16.35 4.78 3.45
N MET A 42 -16.67 6.03 3.13
CA MET A 42 -17.75 6.82 3.77
C MET A 42 -17.51 6.99 5.28
N SER A 43 -16.34 7.50 5.65
CA SER A 43 -15.97 7.79 7.05
C SER A 43 -16.89 8.80 7.70
N ASN A 44 -17.14 8.62 9.00
CA ASN A 44 -18.03 9.48 9.83
C ASN A 44 -17.40 9.88 11.18
N ASP A 45 -16.09 9.69 11.34
CA ASP A 45 -15.32 9.99 12.57
C ASP A 45 -14.51 11.29 12.48
N GLY A 46 -14.68 12.08 11.40
CA GLY A 46 -13.87 13.28 11.12
C GLY A 46 -12.69 13.05 10.17
N THR A 47 -12.45 11.82 9.73
CA THR A 47 -11.36 11.50 8.77
C THR A 47 -11.45 12.34 7.50
N ARG A 48 -12.64 12.48 6.92
CA ARG A 48 -12.86 13.24 5.67
C ARG A 48 -12.55 14.73 5.84
N ASP A 49 -13.07 15.33 6.91
CA ASP A 49 -12.89 16.74 7.21
C ASP A 49 -11.40 17.06 7.42
N LEU A 50 -10.71 16.21 8.16
CA LEU A 50 -9.26 16.32 8.36
C LEU A 50 -8.49 16.26 7.04
N ILE A 51 -8.79 15.31 6.15
CA ILE A 51 -8.12 15.18 4.84
C ILE A 51 -8.38 16.42 3.99
N ILE A 52 -9.61 16.92 3.94
CA ILE A 52 -9.98 18.09 3.14
C ILE A 52 -9.28 19.34 3.66
N ASN A 53 -9.41 19.61 4.95
CA ASN A 53 -8.95 20.88 5.54
C ASN A 53 -7.43 20.95 5.65
N ASP A 54 -6.77 19.87 6.07
CA ASP A 54 -5.34 19.91 6.39
C ASP A 54 -4.45 19.51 5.21
N PHE A 55 -4.98 18.76 4.24
CA PHE A 55 -4.17 18.20 3.17
C PHE A 55 -4.58 18.65 1.77
N ILE A 56 -5.85 18.54 1.39
CA ILE A 56 -6.30 18.89 0.02
C ILE A 56 -6.23 20.40 -0.18
N THR A 57 -6.69 21.18 0.76
CA THR A 57 -6.66 22.66 0.68
C THR A 57 -5.24 23.21 0.49
N ASN A 58 -4.23 22.48 0.99
CA ASN A 58 -2.83 22.87 0.97
C ASN A 58 -1.99 22.11 -0.09
N SER A 59 -2.61 21.32 -0.96
CA SER A 59 -1.87 20.49 -1.92
C SER A 59 -2.73 20.08 -3.11
N ASN A 60 -2.19 20.21 -4.32
CA ASN A 60 -2.89 19.85 -5.56
C ASN A 60 -2.69 18.38 -5.96
N ASN A 61 -1.89 17.61 -5.22
CA ASN A 61 -1.56 16.24 -5.57
C ASN A 61 -2.34 15.18 -4.76
N ILE A 62 -3.30 15.59 -3.93
CA ILE A 62 -4.15 14.70 -3.13
C ILE A 62 -5.60 14.80 -3.60
N LYS A 63 -6.22 13.66 -3.86
CA LYS A 63 -7.63 13.53 -4.22
C LYS A 63 -8.34 12.61 -3.23
N LEU A 64 -9.57 12.95 -2.87
CA LEU A 64 -10.45 12.13 -2.06
C LEU A 64 -11.50 11.49 -2.97
N LEU A 65 -11.59 10.17 -2.97
CA LEU A 65 -12.52 9.38 -3.77
C LEU A 65 -13.51 8.64 -2.85
N ASP A 66 -14.77 8.57 -3.26
CA ASP A 66 -15.83 7.94 -2.46
C ASP A 66 -15.98 6.46 -2.80
N ASN A 67 -15.65 5.59 -1.86
CA ASN A 67 -15.93 4.15 -1.95
C ASN A 67 -17.28 3.83 -1.28
N ILE A 68 -18.36 4.02 -2.00
CA ILE A 68 -19.74 3.77 -1.53
C ILE A 68 -19.92 2.31 -1.10
N LYS A 69 -19.20 1.37 -1.69
CA LYS A 69 -19.27 -0.06 -1.35
C LYS A 69 -18.64 -0.40 0.00
N GLN A 70 -17.80 0.50 0.55
CA GLN A 70 -17.17 0.39 1.88
C GLN A 70 -16.34 -0.88 2.09
N LYS A 71 -15.91 -1.56 1.01
CA LYS A 71 -15.10 -2.77 1.02
C LYS A 71 -13.73 -2.49 0.41
N THR A 72 -12.69 -3.15 0.94
CA THR A 72 -11.29 -2.95 0.56
C THR A 72 -10.99 -3.20 -0.91
N PRO A 73 -11.41 -4.32 -1.56
CA PRO A 73 -11.10 -4.54 -2.97
C PRO A 73 -11.73 -3.49 -3.90
N PHE A 74 -12.90 -2.97 -3.55
CA PHE A 74 -13.50 -1.85 -4.28
C PHE A 74 -12.68 -0.56 -4.15
N ALA A 75 -12.13 -0.30 -2.95
CA ALA A 75 -11.25 0.84 -2.75
C ALA A 75 -9.95 0.72 -3.57
N PHE A 76 -9.33 -0.47 -3.57
CA PHE A 76 -8.14 -0.73 -4.38
C PHE A 76 -8.43 -0.47 -5.87
N ASN A 77 -9.47 -1.11 -6.40
CA ASN A 77 -9.82 -1.00 -7.81
C ASN A 77 -10.19 0.42 -8.22
N LEU A 78 -10.96 1.14 -7.39
CA LEU A 78 -11.31 2.53 -7.66
C LEU A 78 -10.05 3.42 -7.70
N GLY A 79 -9.16 3.27 -6.71
CA GLY A 79 -7.90 4.00 -6.66
C GLY A 79 -7.00 3.70 -7.86
N ILE A 80 -6.79 2.41 -8.19
CA ILE A 80 -5.95 1.99 -9.31
C ILE A 80 -6.51 2.52 -10.64
N LYS A 81 -7.82 2.39 -10.87
CA LYS A 81 -8.47 2.90 -12.09
C LYS A 81 -8.43 4.42 -12.23
N SER A 82 -8.32 5.13 -11.11
CA SER A 82 -8.20 6.60 -11.08
C SER A 82 -6.75 7.09 -11.13
N SER A 83 -5.79 6.17 -11.04
CA SER A 83 -4.36 6.46 -11.03
C SER A 83 -3.85 6.89 -12.41
N GLN A 84 -2.93 7.85 -12.43
CA GLN A 84 -2.26 8.35 -13.63
C GLN A 84 -0.78 7.97 -13.67
N GLY A 85 -0.25 7.37 -12.59
CA GLY A 85 1.15 6.99 -12.45
C GLY A 85 1.52 5.76 -13.27
N GLU A 86 2.80 5.70 -13.67
CA GLU A 86 3.42 4.49 -14.23
C GLU A 86 3.54 3.38 -13.18
N TYR A 87 3.57 3.78 -11.91
CA TYR A 87 3.66 2.90 -10.74
C TYR A 87 2.53 3.21 -9.77
N VAL A 88 2.02 2.16 -9.13
CA VAL A 88 0.98 2.26 -8.10
C VAL A 88 1.50 1.65 -6.80
N ILE A 89 1.41 2.41 -5.72
CA ILE A 89 1.70 1.94 -4.35
C ILE A 89 0.39 1.89 -3.58
N ILE A 90 0.10 0.78 -2.91
CA ILE A 90 -1.07 0.66 -2.03
C ILE A 90 -0.59 0.72 -0.58
N LEU A 91 -1.07 1.72 0.17
CA LEU A 91 -0.72 1.92 1.58
C LEU A 91 -1.96 1.90 2.46
N GLY A 92 -1.97 1.08 3.50
CA GLY A 92 -3.00 1.17 4.53
C GLY A 92 -2.92 2.48 5.30
N ALA A 93 -4.05 3.06 5.71
CA ALA A 93 -4.11 4.37 6.37
C ALA A 93 -3.32 4.47 7.70
N ARG A 94 -2.96 3.34 8.31
CA ARG A 94 -2.15 3.26 9.54
C ARG A 94 -0.64 3.09 9.28
N HIS A 95 -0.22 2.99 8.02
CA HIS A 95 1.18 2.87 7.68
C HIS A 95 1.92 4.20 7.83
N VAL A 96 3.23 4.11 8.07
CA VAL A 96 4.19 5.21 7.97
C VAL A 96 5.34 4.67 7.14
N ILE A 97 5.67 5.34 6.04
CA ILE A 97 6.75 4.90 5.15
C ILE A 97 8.09 5.51 5.55
N SER A 98 9.17 4.78 5.30
CA SER A 98 10.53 5.34 5.39
C SER A 98 10.75 6.38 4.30
N LYS A 99 11.66 7.32 4.56
CA LYS A 99 11.94 8.44 3.65
C LYS A 99 12.32 8.01 2.24
N ASN A 100 13.01 6.89 2.10
CA ASN A 100 13.55 6.36 0.84
C ASN A 100 12.71 5.24 0.22
N TYR A 101 11.56 4.88 0.82
CA TYR A 101 10.75 3.76 0.33
C TYR A 101 10.33 3.91 -1.13
N ILE A 102 9.75 5.08 -1.49
CA ILE A 102 9.25 5.33 -2.86
C ILE A 102 10.40 5.29 -3.86
N SER A 103 11.50 5.99 -3.57
CA SER A 103 12.65 6.07 -4.47
C SER A 103 13.31 4.72 -4.71
N GLN A 104 13.47 3.91 -3.66
CA GLN A 104 14.01 2.55 -3.77
C GLN A 104 13.06 1.63 -4.56
N ALA A 105 11.76 1.63 -4.25
CA ALA A 105 10.78 0.80 -4.94
C ALA A 105 10.79 1.08 -6.46
N ILE A 106 10.73 2.35 -6.84
CA ILE A 106 10.74 2.74 -8.26
C ILE A 106 12.06 2.38 -8.94
N LYS A 107 13.19 2.59 -8.27
CA LYS A 107 14.52 2.22 -8.79
C LYS A 107 14.60 0.72 -9.08
N THR A 108 14.18 -0.11 -8.15
CA THR A 108 14.21 -1.58 -8.27
C THR A 108 13.29 -2.07 -9.39
N LEU A 109 12.02 -1.62 -9.45
CA LEU A 109 11.08 -2.02 -10.50
C LEU A 109 11.48 -1.54 -11.91
N LYS A 110 12.24 -0.45 -12.01
CA LYS A 110 12.76 0.01 -13.31
C LYS A 110 13.84 -0.91 -13.87
N VAL A 111 14.71 -1.42 -13.01
CA VAL A 111 15.85 -2.27 -13.39
C VAL A 111 15.38 -3.70 -13.62
N ASN A 112 14.57 -4.24 -12.74
CA ASN A 112 14.15 -5.64 -12.74
C ASN A 112 12.74 -5.81 -13.31
N LYS A 113 12.64 -6.10 -14.60
CA LYS A 113 11.36 -6.29 -15.28
C LYS A 113 10.63 -7.59 -14.87
N GLU A 114 11.35 -8.54 -14.30
CA GLU A 114 10.81 -9.81 -13.80
C GLU A 114 10.06 -9.65 -12.47
N ILE A 115 10.25 -8.52 -11.75
CA ILE A 115 9.52 -8.24 -10.52
C ILE A 115 8.16 -7.63 -10.86
N GLY A 116 7.08 -8.34 -10.57
CA GLY A 116 5.70 -7.86 -10.77
C GLY A 116 5.21 -6.99 -9.62
N CYS A 117 5.63 -7.30 -8.41
CA CYS A 117 5.28 -6.58 -7.19
C CYS A 117 6.48 -6.47 -6.26
N LEU A 118 6.63 -5.31 -5.62
CA LEU A 118 7.67 -5.05 -4.66
C LEU A 118 7.06 -4.37 -3.43
N GLY A 119 7.51 -4.73 -2.23
CA GLY A 119 7.10 -4.05 -0.99
C GLY A 119 8.24 -3.87 -0.02
N GLY A 120 7.98 -3.19 1.07
CA GLY A 120 8.94 -2.94 2.14
C GLY A 120 8.72 -3.82 3.36
N VAL A 121 9.75 -3.96 4.16
CA VAL A 121 9.64 -4.61 5.47
C VAL A 121 8.71 -3.81 6.39
N VAL A 122 7.74 -4.51 6.95
CA VAL A 122 6.77 -3.91 7.87
C VAL A 122 7.30 -4.02 9.30
N ASN A 123 7.64 -2.88 9.89
CA ASN A 123 7.94 -2.77 11.33
C ASN A 123 6.67 -2.37 12.08
N ASN A 124 6.21 -3.19 13.01
CA ASN A 124 5.02 -2.90 13.81
C ASN A 124 5.37 -1.90 14.92
N VAL A 125 4.56 -0.85 15.04
CA VAL A 125 4.58 0.06 16.19
C VAL A 125 3.42 -0.32 17.10
N PHE A 126 3.70 -0.49 18.39
CA PHE A 126 2.72 -0.99 19.36
C PHE A 126 2.16 0.15 20.22
N GLU A 127 0.85 0.21 20.36
CA GLU A 127 0.18 1.19 21.22
C GLU A 127 0.19 0.75 22.69
N ASN A 128 0.28 -0.55 22.93
CA ASN A 128 0.28 -1.13 24.28
C ASN A 128 0.90 -2.53 24.31
N LYS A 129 1.12 -3.04 25.54
CA LYS A 129 1.72 -4.36 25.79
C LYS A 129 0.93 -5.52 25.15
N THR A 130 -0.38 -5.41 25.05
CA THR A 130 -1.23 -6.44 24.44
C THR A 130 -1.01 -6.53 22.93
N SER A 131 -0.93 -5.37 22.24
CA SER A 131 -0.64 -5.33 20.81
C SER A 131 0.77 -5.83 20.49
N GLU A 132 1.75 -5.58 21.37
CA GLU A 132 3.10 -6.13 21.27
C GLU A 132 3.10 -7.66 21.38
N ILE A 133 2.43 -8.24 22.39
CA ILE A 133 2.32 -9.68 22.58
C ILE A 133 1.63 -10.36 21.39
N ILE A 134 0.52 -9.79 20.90
CA ILE A 134 -0.18 -10.31 19.73
C ILE A 134 0.74 -10.31 18.51
N SER A 135 1.48 -9.22 18.29
CA SER A 135 2.41 -9.13 17.15
C SER A 135 3.56 -10.14 17.26
N LEU A 136 4.13 -10.32 18.46
CA LEU A 136 5.14 -11.34 18.70
C LEU A 136 4.61 -12.75 18.45
N ALA A 137 3.39 -13.05 18.89
CA ALA A 137 2.74 -14.32 18.62
C ALA A 137 2.50 -14.53 17.12
N MET A 138 2.04 -13.51 16.42
CA MET A 138 1.82 -13.54 14.97
C MET A 138 3.13 -13.64 14.17
N SER A 139 4.24 -13.13 14.68
CA SER A 139 5.56 -13.20 14.04
C SER A 139 6.30 -14.51 14.35
N SER A 140 5.74 -15.35 15.22
CA SER A 140 6.32 -16.67 15.53
C SER A 140 6.11 -17.66 14.40
N PRO A 141 6.98 -18.68 14.23
CA PRO A 141 6.78 -19.75 13.23
C PRO A 141 5.45 -20.48 13.35
N PHE A 142 4.80 -20.42 14.50
CA PHE A 142 3.51 -21.06 14.79
C PHE A 142 2.31 -20.11 14.61
N GLY A 143 2.52 -18.79 14.39
CA GLY A 143 1.45 -17.77 14.44
C GLY A 143 0.70 -17.58 13.13
N ILE A 144 1.39 -17.39 12.01
CA ILE A 144 0.78 -17.08 10.68
C ILE A 144 1.19 -18.11 9.62
N GLY A 145 1.66 -19.29 10.03
CA GLY A 145 2.14 -20.30 9.08
C GLY A 145 3.48 -19.92 8.43
N PHE A 146 3.76 -20.46 7.27
CA PHE A 146 5.05 -20.34 6.60
C PHE A 146 5.23 -19.03 5.79
N SER A 147 4.37 -18.02 5.90
CA SER A 147 4.56 -16.77 5.18
C SER A 147 5.68 -15.94 5.81
N ASN A 148 6.84 -15.94 5.16
CA ASN A 148 8.09 -15.38 5.70
C ASN A 148 8.24 -13.86 5.57
N PHE A 149 7.31 -13.14 4.91
CA PHE A 149 7.50 -11.72 4.57
C PHE A 149 7.72 -10.78 5.77
N ARG A 150 7.30 -11.19 6.99
CA ARG A 150 7.49 -10.40 8.23
C ARG A 150 8.78 -10.71 8.98
N SER A 151 9.46 -11.80 8.65
CA SER A 151 10.68 -12.24 9.34
C SER A 151 11.95 -12.11 8.51
N ILE A 152 11.83 -11.75 7.24
CA ILE A 152 12.94 -11.63 6.30
C ILE A 152 13.77 -10.39 6.63
N LYS A 153 15.09 -10.56 6.74
CA LYS A 153 16.06 -9.50 7.05
C LYS A 153 16.92 -9.08 5.85
N LYS A 154 16.63 -9.59 4.66
CA LYS A 154 17.34 -9.28 3.41
C LYS A 154 16.36 -9.25 2.27
N ASP A 155 16.70 -8.55 1.19
CA ASP A 155 15.93 -8.56 -0.05
C ASP A 155 15.73 -10.01 -0.51
N SER A 156 14.50 -10.41 -0.74
CA SER A 156 14.16 -11.79 -1.10
C SER A 156 12.79 -11.90 -1.74
N TYR A 157 12.62 -12.95 -2.54
CA TYR A 157 11.32 -13.29 -3.10
C TYR A 157 10.39 -13.86 -2.04
N VAL A 158 9.12 -13.45 -2.09
CA VAL A 158 8.08 -13.82 -1.12
C VAL A 158 6.76 -14.14 -1.83
N ASP A 159 5.88 -14.85 -1.15
CA ASP A 159 4.56 -15.24 -1.69
C ASP A 159 3.50 -14.15 -1.48
N SER A 160 3.70 -13.26 -0.52
CA SER A 160 2.77 -12.16 -0.20
C SER A 160 3.54 -10.99 0.41
N ILE A 161 2.98 -9.78 0.35
CA ILE A 161 3.70 -8.58 0.71
C ILE A 161 2.79 -7.51 1.32
N GLY A 162 3.33 -6.76 2.27
CA GLY A 162 2.70 -5.55 2.82
C GLY A 162 3.12 -4.30 2.03
N SER A 163 2.20 -3.35 1.90
CA SER A 163 2.48 -2.06 1.21
C SER A 163 3.04 -2.23 -0.22
N PRO A 164 2.33 -2.95 -1.11
CA PRO A 164 2.84 -3.30 -2.42
C PRO A 164 3.00 -2.09 -3.34
N CYS A 165 4.09 -2.10 -4.12
CA CYS A 165 4.34 -1.24 -5.27
C CYS A 165 4.30 -2.08 -6.55
N PHE A 166 3.49 -1.68 -7.51
CA PHE A 166 3.29 -2.35 -8.80
C PHE A 166 3.67 -1.43 -9.96
N ARG A 167 4.06 -2.03 -11.09
CA ARG A 167 3.95 -1.32 -12.36
C ARG A 167 2.49 -1.30 -12.79
N MET A 168 2.04 -0.21 -13.39
CA MET A 168 0.65 -0.08 -13.85
C MET A 168 0.27 -1.13 -14.90
N ASP A 169 1.21 -1.58 -15.74
CA ASP A 169 0.98 -2.57 -16.79
C ASP A 169 0.54 -3.95 -16.25
N ILE A 170 0.93 -4.31 -15.03
CA ILE A 170 0.50 -5.54 -14.35
C ILE A 170 -1.03 -5.66 -14.31
N PHE A 171 -1.74 -4.56 -14.05
CA PHE A 171 -3.21 -4.58 -14.00
C PHE A 171 -3.86 -4.82 -15.36
N ASN A 172 -3.17 -4.51 -16.46
CA ASN A 172 -3.63 -4.83 -17.80
C ASN A 172 -3.45 -6.32 -18.13
N GLU A 173 -2.43 -6.97 -17.56
CA GLU A 173 -2.10 -8.37 -17.80
C GLU A 173 -2.94 -9.33 -16.97
N ILE A 174 -3.05 -9.07 -15.67
CA ILE A 174 -3.71 -9.99 -14.72
C ILE A 174 -5.07 -9.51 -14.23
N GLY A 175 -5.50 -8.33 -14.64
CA GLY A 175 -6.73 -7.69 -14.16
C GLY A 175 -6.57 -7.04 -12.79
N TYR A 176 -7.71 -6.66 -12.22
CA TYR A 176 -7.78 -5.96 -10.94
C TYR A 176 -8.04 -6.94 -9.79
N PHE A 177 -8.15 -6.41 -8.57
CA PHE A 177 -8.53 -7.20 -7.39
C PHE A 177 -9.95 -7.76 -7.54
N ASP A 178 -10.17 -9.00 -7.09
CA ASP A 178 -11.49 -9.62 -7.13
C ASP A 178 -12.41 -9.02 -6.06
N GLU A 179 -13.42 -8.27 -6.50
CA GLU A 179 -14.37 -7.56 -5.63
C GLU A 179 -15.30 -8.49 -4.83
N ARG A 180 -15.35 -9.78 -5.18
CA ARG A 180 -16.11 -10.80 -4.44
C ARG A 180 -15.40 -11.19 -3.15
N LEU A 181 -14.05 -11.06 -3.10
CA LEU A 181 -13.23 -11.41 -1.96
C LEU A 181 -13.26 -10.28 -0.94
N THR A 182 -13.86 -10.52 0.23
CA THR A 182 -13.85 -9.56 1.35
C THR A 182 -12.60 -9.68 2.23
N ARG A 183 -11.87 -10.78 2.09
CA ARG A 183 -10.58 -11.08 2.73
C ARG A 183 -9.69 -11.83 1.74
N ASN A 184 -8.38 -11.86 1.97
CA ASN A 184 -7.37 -12.54 1.15
C ASN A 184 -7.35 -12.08 -0.33
N GLN A 185 -7.82 -10.87 -0.61
CA GLN A 185 -7.77 -10.27 -1.94
C GLN A 185 -6.32 -9.97 -2.38
N ASP A 186 -5.44 -9.71 -1.42
CA ASP A 186 -4.00 -9.54 -1.57
C ASP A 186 -3.30 -10.86 -1.91
N ASP A 187 -3.65 -11.94 -1.23
CA ASP A 187 -3.11 -13.28 -1.52
C ASP A 187 -3.54 -13.78 -2.90
N ASP A 188 -4.82 -13.61 -3.28
CA ASP A 188 -5.30 -13.93 -4.63
C ASP A 188 -4.51 -13.14 -5.70
N PHE A 189 -4.32 -11.85 -5.47
CA PHE A 189 -3.61 -11.01 -6.42
C PHE A 189 -2.13 -11.42 -6.54
N SER A 190 -1.47 -11.69 -5.41
CA SER A 190 -0.09 -12.21 -5.36
C SER A 190 0.04 -13.54 -6.09
N PHE A 191 -0.89 -14.47 -5.88
CA PHE A 191 -0.91 -15.74 -6.59
C PHE A 191 -1.03 -15.56 -8.11
N ARG A 192 -1.87 -14.63 -8.59
CA ARG A 192 -2.00 -14.35 -10.02
C ARG A 192 -0.72 -13.74 -10.61
N ILE A 193 0.00 -12.90 -9.88
CA ILE A 193 1.31 -12.37 -10.27
C ILE A 193 2.30 -13.53 -10.48
N ILE A 194 2.44 -14.41 -9.49
CA ILE A 194 3.40 -15.52 -9.52
C ILE A 194 3.08 -16.48 -10.67
N LYS A 195 1.79 -16.73 -10.94
CA LYS A 195 1.35 -17.66 -12.00
C LYS A 195 1.76 -17.23 -13.40
N ILE A 196 1.95 -15.95 -13.67
CA ILE A 196 2.39 -15.43 -14.97
C ILE A 196 3.90 -15.15 -15.04
N THR A 197 4.67 -15.81 -14.18
CA THR A 197 6.13 -15.76 -14.13
C THR A 197 6.77 -14.45 -13.65
N TYR A 198 6.05 -13.61 -12.91
CA TYR A 198 6.64 -12.50 -12.17
C TYR A 198 7.03 -12.90 -10.75
N PHE A 199 8.07 -12.26 -10.25
CA PHE A 199 8.46 -12.39 -8.85
C PHE A 199 7.83 -11.31 -7.98
N ILE A 200 7.65 -11.63 -6.71
CA ILE A 200 7.27 -10.68 -5.66
C ILE A 200 8.48 -10.50 -4.75
N GLU A 201 9.00 -9.28 -4.64
CA GLU A 201 10.20 -8.99 -3.87
C GLU A 201 9.89 -8.10 -2.66
N ASN A 202 10.53 -8.39 -1.54
CA ASN A 202 10.53 -7.56 -0.34
C ASN A 202 11.88 -6.87 -0.20
N ILE A 203 11.90 -5.54 -0.12
CA ILE A 203 13.11 -4.72 0.07
C ILE A 203 13.20 -4.15 1.48
N HIS A 204 14.43 -3.97 1.98
CA HIS A 204 14.76 -3.40 3.29
C HIS A 204 15.06 -1.91 3.26
#